data_bfc5a21241fa83ab38950f4fd5d65590
#
_entry.id   bfc5a21241fa83ab38950f4fd5d65590
#
_cell.length_a   1.000
_cell.length_b   1.000
_cell.length_c   1.000
_cell.angle_alpha   90.00
_cell.angle_beta   90.00
_cell.angle_gamma   90.00
#
_symmetry.space_group_name_H-M   'P 1'
#
loop_
_entity.id
_entity.type
_entity.pdbx_description
1 polymer ?
#
loop_
_entity_poly.entity_id
_entity_poly.type
_entity_poly.pdbx_seq_one_letter_code
_entity_poly.pdbx_strand_id
1 'polypeptide(L)'
;MKTALFLLALAAAPAPDFRIVPADQVQWQPIPGGMGAQSALIAGNPSQPGTYVIRVKFPPHVMDRPHSHSQARHVTVLQGRWFAGTGTMFDPAKATPLPAGSYMFHPAGGVHWDGSNSDEGAIVQIIGEGPVTSSDIDPALASWVKLPN
;
A
#
# COMPACT_ATOMS: atom_id res chain seq x y z
N MET A 1 -1.49 37.35 -55.26
CA MET A 1 -1.95 36.44 -54.24
C MET A 1 -0.74 35.73 -53.66
N LYS A 2 -0.40 35.98 -52.38
CA LYS A 2 0.73 35.31 -51.72
C LYS A 2 0.16 34.21 -50.85
N THR A 3 0.39 32.95 -51.20
CA THR A 3 -0.04 31.78 -50.46
C THR A 3 0.95 31.56 -49.30
N ALA A 4 0.50 31.78 -48.07
CA ALA A 4 1.29 31.47 -46.87
C ALA A 4 1.20 29.97 -46.58
N LEU A 5 2.34 29.29 -46.63
CA LEU A 5 2.47 27.89 -46.26
C LEU A 5 2.64 27.81 -44.74
N PHE A 6 1.60 27.36 -44.02
CA PHE A 6 1.71 27.06 -42.60
C PHE A 6 2.41 25.69 -42.41
N LEU A 7 3.66 25.71 -41.97
CA LEU A 7 4.30 24.49 -41.46
C LEU A 7 3.73 24.17 -40.07
N LEU A 8 2.95 23.10 -39.97
CA LEU A 8 2.55 22.54 -38.71
C LEU A 8 3.75 21.76 -38.14
N ALA A 9 4.41 22.31 -37.12
CA ALA A 9 5.45 21.58 -36.40
C ALA A 9 4.79 20.47 -35.57
N LEU A 10 4.96 19.23 -35.96
CA LEU A 10 4.56 18.06 -35.14
C LEU A 10 5.51 17.99 -33.94
N ALA A 11 5.02 18.35 -32.76
CA ALA A 11 5.78 18.16 -31.53
C ALA A 11 5.96 16.64 -31.32
N ALA A 12 7.22 16.19 -31.28
CA ALA A 12 7.53 14.80 -30.93
C ALA A 12 7.02 14.50 -29.52
N ALA A 13 6.31 13.37 -29.36
CA ALA A 13 5.93 12.90 -28.03
C ALA A 13 7.21 12.71 -27.18
N PRO A 14 7.18 13.07 -25.88
CA PRO A 14 8.33 12.83 -25.02
C PRO A 14 8.68 11.34 -25.01
N ALA A 15 9.97 11.02 -25.00
CA ALA A 15 10.44 9.64 -24.90
C ALA A 15 9.93 9.02 -23.62
N PRO A 16 9.56 7.72 -23.61
CA PRO A 16 9.16 7.02 -22.40
C PRO A 16 10.29 7.05 -21.36
N ASP A 17 9.95 7.42 -20.13
CA ASP A 17 10.91 7.50 -19.03
C ASP A 17 10.81 6.25 -18.13
N PHE A 18 11.98 5.68 -17.74
CA PHE A 18 12.08 4.54 -16.85
C PHE A 18 12.26 5.02 -15.41
N ARG A 19 11.34 4.62 -14.51
CA ARG A 19 11.49 4.86 -13.07
C ARG A 19 12.19 3.67 -12.41
N ILE A 20 13.36 3.92 -11.84
CA ILE A 20 14.14 2.93 -11.10
C ILE A 20 14.23 3.39 -9.64
N VAL A 21 13.82 2.53 -8.69
CA VAL A 21 13.88 2.80 -7.26
C VAL A 21 14.62 1.64 -6.57
N PRO A 22 15.95 1.74 -6.38
CA PRO A 22 16.71 0.78 -5.59
C PRO A 22 16.16 0.63 -4.17
N ALA A 23 16.29 -0.56 -3.57
CA ALA A 23 15.69 -0.86 -2.27
C ALA A 23 16.22 0.04 -1.14
N ASP A 24 17.49 0.41 -1.20
CA ASP A 24 18.16 1.31 -0.26
C ASP A 24 17.83 2.81 -0.47
N GLN A 25 17.15 3.14 -1.56
CA GLN A 25 16.73 4.51 -1.90
C GLN A 25 15.23 4.75 -1.68
N VAL A 26 14.50 3.77 -1.13
CA VAL A 26 13.07 3.91 -0.79
C VAL A 26 12.90 4.98 0.28
N GLN A 27 12.07 5.99 -0.03
CA GLN A 27 11.81 7.11 0.88
C GLN A 27 10.66 6.76 1.83
N TRP A 28 11.00 6.28 3.02
CA TRP A 28 10.04 5.90 4.05
C TRP A 28 9.53 7.12 4.81
N GLN A 29 8.21 7.20 4.99
CA GLN A 29 7.55 8.24 5.79
C GLN A 29 6.76 7.56 6.92
N PRO A 30 6.79 8.10 8.15
CA PRO A 30 5.99 7.57 9.23
C PRO A 30 4.49 7.67 8.91
N ILE A 31 3.74 6.62 9.24
CA ILE A 31 2.26 6.65 9.19
C ILE A 31 1.78 7.30 10.50
N PRO A 32 1.02 8.40 10.45
CA PRO A 32 0.45 9.03 11.64
C PRO A 32 -0.38 8.02 12.45
N GLY A 33 -0.09 7.89 13.75
CA GLY A 33 -0.75 6.91 14.62
C GLY A 33 -0.37 5.44 14.38
N GLY A 34 0.52 5.16 13.43
CA GLY A 34 0.88 3.80 12.97
C GLY A 34 1.82 3.01 13.86
N MET A 35 2.03 3.42 15.12
CA MET A 35 2.86 2.70 16.09
C MET A 35 4.28 2.36 15.59
N GLY A 36 4.86 3.24 14.76
CA GLY A 36 6.16 3.06 14.12
C GLY A 36 6.10 2.46 12.71
N ALA A 37 4.92 2.13 12.21
CA ALA A 37 4.74 1.75 10.82
C ALA A 37 5.09 2.91 9.87
N GLN A 38 5.59 2.56 8.70
CA GLN A 38 6.01 3.52 7.68
C GLN A 38 5.41 3.15 6.33
N SER A 39 5.19 4.15 5.49
CA SER A 39 4.81 3.96 4.09
C SER A 39 5.78 4.64 3.15
N ALA A 40 5.85 4.17 1.91
CA ALA A 40 6.63 4.79 0.86
C ALA A 40 5.85 4.76 -0.46
N LEU A 41 5.75 5.91 -1.12
CA LEU A 41 5.21 6.01 -2.46
C LEU A 41 6.29 5.59 -3.47
N ILE A 42 6.03 4.51 -4.21
CA ILE A 42 6.95 3.99 -5.22
C ILE A 42 6.60 4.54 -6.60
N ALA A 43 5.31 4.53 -6.97
CA ALA A 43 4.84 5.08 -8.25
C ALA A 43 3.38 5.53 -8.14
N GLY A 44 2.95 6.41 -9.04
CA GLY A 44 1.58 6.92 -9.09
C GLY A 44 1.21 7.78 -7.90
N ASN A 45 -0.10 7.87 -7.62
CA ASN A 45 -0.63 8.58 -6.45
C ASN A 45 -1.97 7.94 -6.03
N PRO A 46 -2.10 7.38 -4.81
CA PRO A 46 -3.34 6.75 -4.36
C PRO A 46 -4.54 7.71 -4.24
N SER A 47 -4.31 9.02 -4.25
CA SER A 47 -5.38 10.02 -4.20
C SER A 47 -5.83 10.53 -5.57
N GLN A 48 -5.23 10.04 -6.66
CA GLN A 48 -5.51 10.46 -8.05
C GLN A 48 -5.91 9.25 -8.89
N PRO A 49 -6.67 9.44 -9.99
CA PRO A 49 -6.94 8.36 -10.95
C PRO A 49 -5.66 7.74 -11.52
N GLY A 50 -5.66 6.42 -11.65
CA GLY A 50 -4.58 5.63 -12.23
C GLY A 50 -3.91 4.69 -11.23
N THR A 51 -3.04 3.84 -11.76
CA THR A 51 -2.32 2.84 -10.98
C THR A 51 -1.32 3.48 -10.02
N TYR A 52 -1.33 3.04 -8.77
CA TYR A 52 -0.32 3.39 -7.79
C TYR A 52 0.41 2.16 -7.25
N VAL A 53 1.63 2.38 -6.79
CA VAL A 53 2.44 1.39 -6.06
C VAL A 53 2.95 2.05 -4.79
N ILE A 54 2.60 1.46 -3.65
CA ILE A 54 3.13 1.86 -2.34
C ILE A 54 3.78 0.67 -1.65
N ARG A 55 4.65 0.93 -0.69
CA ARG A 55 5.13 -0.06 0.27
C ARG A 55 4.74 0.34 1.67
N VAL A 56 4.43 -0.65 2.49
CA VAL A 56 4.18 -0.48 3.93
C VAL A 56 5.16 -1.35 4.69
N LYS A 57 5.76 -0.75 5.72
CA LYS A 57 6.69 -1.42 6.63
C LYS A 57 6.05 -1.48 8.01
N PHE A 58 5.81 -2.69 8.47
CA PHE A 58 5.28 -2.99 9.79
C PHE A 58 6.43 -3.32 10.73
N PRO A 59 6.58 -2.61 11.86
CA PRO A 59 7.48 -3.03 12.93
C PRO A 59 7.03 -4.37 13.54
N PRO A 60 7.91 -5.06 14.28
CA PRO A 60 7.51 -6.19 15.11
C PRO A 60 6.30 -5.88 16.00
N HIS A 61 5.34 -6.81 16.04
CA HIS A 61 4.14 -6.76 16.88
C HIS A 61 3.26 -5.51 16.66
N VAL A 62 3.22 -4.98 15.44
CA VAL A 62 2.33 -3.87 15.08
C VAL A 62 1.37 -4.32 13.99
N MET A 63 0.08 -4.15 14.24
CA MET A 63 -0.99 -4.51 13.31
C MET A 63 -1.96 -3.35 13.09
N ASP A 64 -2.56 -3.34 11.92
CA ASP A 64 -3.70 -2.50 11.55
C ASP A 64 -5.00 -3.24 11.90
N ARG A 65 -5.95 -2.53 12.52
CA ARG A 65 -7.25 -3.09 12.93
C ARG A 65 -8.19 -3.28 11.74
N PRO A 66 -9.36 -3.95 11.94
CA PRO A 66 -10.34 -4.16 10.88
C PRO A 66 -10.72 -2.87 10.17
N HIS A 67 -10.46 -2.85 8.87
CA HIS A 67 -10.73 -1.74 7.97
C HIS A 67 -11.06 -2.25 6.57
N SER A 68 -11.47 -1.36 5.69
CA SER A 68 -11.72 -1.65 4.28
C SER A 68 -11.20 -0.53 3.38
N HIS A 69 -11.11 -0.79 2.09
CA HIS A 69 -10.72 0.19 1.09
C HIS A 69 -11.78 0.32 0.01
N SER A 70 -11.96 1.53 -0.52
CA SER A 70 -12.94 1.80 -1.57
C SER A 70 -12.62 1.12 -2.91
N GLN A 71 -11.36 0.73 -3.14
CA GLN A 71 -10.89 0.06 -4.35
C GLN A 71 -10.15 -1.22 -4.01
N ALA A 72 -10.17 -2.17 -4.95
CA ALA A 72 -9.41 -3.41 -4.83
C ALA A 72 -7.90 -3.14 -4.92
N ARG A 73 -7.10 -4.00 -4.26
CA ARG A 73 -5.64 -3.92 -4.32
C ARG A 73 -4.98 -5.30 -4.17
N HIS A 74 -3.79 -5.36 -4.71
CA HIS A 74 -2.93 -6.53 -4.69
C HIS A 74 -1.78 -6.29 -3.70
N VAL A 75 -1.58 -7.22 -2.78
CA VAL A 75 -0.53 -7.14 -1.76
C VAL A 75 0.45 -8.28 -1.95
N THR A 76 1.75 -7.95 -1.99
CA THR A 76 2.84 -8.93 -2.06
C THR A 76 3.78 -8.69 -0.91
N VAL A 77 4.11 -9.75 -0.18
CA VAL A 77 5.09 -9.69 0.92
C VAL A 77 6.49 -9.68 0.33
N LEU A 78 7.25 -8.61 0.60
CA LEU A 78 8.62 -8.46 0.10
C LEU A 78 9.67 -8.95 1.11
N GLN A 79 9.40 -8.79 2.41
CA GLN A 79 10.35 -9.12 3.48
C GLN A 79 9.62 -9.47 4.77
N GLY A 80 10.23 -10.33 5.57
CA GLY A 80 9.75 -10.73 6.89
C GLY A 80 8.52 -11.62 6.82
N ARG A 81 7.67 -11.51 7.82
CA ARG A 81 6.43 -12.27 7.95
C ARG A 81 5.26 -11.34 8.22
N TRP A 82 4.40 -11.23 7.24
CA TRP A 82 3.15 -10.49 7.34
C TRP A 82 2.03 -11.40 7.83
N PHE A 83 1.10 -10.89 8.61
CA PHE A 83 -0.03 -11.61 9.14
C PHE A 83 -1.30 -10.91 8.70
N ALA A 84 -2.27 -11.68 8.21
CA ALA A 84 -3.52 -11.14 7.73
C ALA A 84 -4.72 -11.96 8.21
N GLY A 85 -5.82 -11.26 8.47
CA GLY A 85 -7.12 -11.84 8.76
C GLY A 85 -8.22 -11.09 8.02
N THR A 86 -9.39 -11.70 7.93
CA THR A 86 -10.57 -11.13 7.25
C THR A 86 -11.76 -11.02 8.19
N GLY A 87 -12.69 -10.11 7.85
CA GLY A 87 -13.87 -9.83 8.66
C GLY A 87 -13.62 -8.81 9.77
N THR A 88 -14.65 -8.59 10.57
CA THR A 88 -14.69 -7.52 11.57
C THR A 88 -14.09 -7.92 12.91
N MET A 89 -13.86 -9.22 13.15
CA MET A 89 -13.31 -9.71 14.40
C MET A 89 -11.79 -9.67 14.35
N PHE A 90 -11.18 -8.79 15.15
CA PHE A 90 -9.74 -8.70 15.30
C PHE A 90 -9.23 -9.77 16.26
N ASP A 91 -8.59 -10.81 15.74
CA ASP A 91 -8.02 -11.91 16.53
C ASP A 91 -6.60 -12.25 15.98
N PRO A 92 -5.56 -11.54 16.43
CA PRO A 92 -4.19 -11.76 15.94
C PRO A 92 -3.67 -13.20 16.10
N ALA A 93 -4.21 -13.97 17.05
CA ALA A 93 -3.82 -15.37 17.25
C ALA A 93 -4.31 -16.29 16.11
N LYS A 94 -5.34 -15.85 15.35
CA LYS A 94 -5.89 -16.55 14.21
C LYS A 94 -5.46 -15.97 12.86
N ALA A 95 -4.57 -14.99 12.87
CA ALA A 95 -4.03 -14.43 11.65
C ALA A 95 -3.27 -15.47 10.82
N THR A 96 -3.45 -15.44 9.51
CA THR A 96 -2.67 -16.28 8.59
C THR A 96 -1.27 -15.70 8.45
N PRO A 97 -0.20 -16.45 8.79
CA PRO A 97 1.16 -16.01 8.57
C PRO A 97 1.56 -16.13 7.08
N LEU A 98 2.06 -15.06 6.53
CA LEU A 98 2.41 -14.92 5.11
C LEU A 98 3.90 -14.52 5.01
N PRO A 99 4.82 -15.44 4.72
CA PRO A 99 6.24 -15.14 4.54
C PRO A 99 6.49 -14.36 3.24
N ALA A 100 7.72 -13.86 3.06
CA ALA A 100 8.15 -13.20 1.83
C ALA A 100 7.85 -14.06 0.59
N GLY A 101 7.35 -13.42 -0.49
CA GLY A 101 6.84 -14.06 -1.70
C GLY A 101 5.34 -14.38 -1.66
N SER A 102 4.68 -14.28 -0.50
CA SER A 102 3.23 -14.48 -0.40
C SER A 102 2.44 -13.34 -1.04
N TYR A 103 1.20 -13.65 -1.39
CA TYR A 103 0.27 -12.73 -2.04
C TYR A 103 -1.10 -12.77 -1.37
N MET A 104 -1.75 -11.62 -1.28
CA MET A 104 -3.16 -11.48 -0.88
C MET A 104 -3.86 -10.46 -1.76
N PHE A 105 -5.10 -10.77 -2.16
CA PHE A 105 -6.00 -9.83 -2.84
C PHE A 105 -6.98 -9.23 -1.83
N HIS A 106 -7.07 -7.92 -1.80
CA HIS A 106 -8.08 -7.18 -1.04
C HIS A 106 -9.16 -6.70 -2.01
N PRO A 107 -10.37 -7.29 -2.04
CA PRO A 107 -11.46 -6.77 -2.85
C PRO A 107 -11.93 -5.39 -2.33
N ALA A 108 -12.51 -4.58 -3.22
CA ALA A 108 -13.14 -3.33 -2.82
C ALA A 108 -14.21 -3.57 -1.75
N GLY A 109 -14.18 -2.81 -0.66
CA GLY A 109 -15.07 -2.97 0.50
C GLY A 109 -14.80 -4.21 1.36
N GLY A 110 -13.87 -5.08 0.99
CA GLY A 110 -13.51 -6.27 1.76
C GLY A 110 -12.86 -5.91 3.09
N VAL A 111 -13.49 -6.30 4.20
CA VAL A 111 -12.98 -6.03 5.55
C VAL A 111 -11.85 -7.00 5.88
N HIS A 112 -10.72 -6.46 6.27
CA HIS A 112 -9.52 -7.19 6.66
C HIS A 112 -8.76 -6.42 7.74
N TRP A 113 -7.78 -7.08 8.32
CA TRP A 113 -6.83 -6.53 9.28
C TRP A 113 -5.50 -7.26 9.09
N ASP A 114 -4.39 -6.56 9.28
CA ASP A 114 -3.09 -7.11 8.93
C ASP A 114 -1.94 -6.41 9.66
N GLY A 115 -0.72 -6.94 9.49
CA GLY A 115 0.46 -6.36 10.10
C GLY A 115 1.54 -7.40 10.41
N SER A 116 2.28 -7.19 11.51
CA SER A 116 3.24 -8.16 12.00
C SER A 116 2.88 -8.61 13.41
N ASN A 117 2.74 -9.94 13.59
CA ASN A 117 2.60 -10.60 14.87
C ASN A 117 3.83 -11.50 15.14
N SER A 118 5.02 -10.95 14.88
CA SER A 118 6.31 -11.64 15.09
C SER A 118 7.43 -10.65 15.34
N ASP A 119 8.59 -11.14 15.78
CA ASP A 119 9.79 -10.33 16.02
C ASP A 119 10.48 -9.83 14.74
N GLU A 120 10.09 -10.36 13.57
CA GLU A 120 10.75 -10.00 12.29
C GLU A 120 10.23 -8.68 11.70
N GLY A 121 8.98 -8.32 11.98
CA GLY A 121 8.29 -7.28 11.21
C GLY A 121 7.97 -7.75 9.79
N ALA A 122 7.48 -6.83 8.94
CA ALA A 122 7.19 -7.14 7.54
C ALA A 122 7.33 -5.90 6.64
N ILE A 123 7.63 -6.13 5.37
CA ILE A 123 7.48 -5.15 4.29
C ILE A 123 6.58 -5.75 3.23
N VAL A 124 5.50 -5.05 2.89
CA VAL A 124 4.61 -5.43 1.79
C VAL A 124 4.62 -4.37 0.70
N GLN A 125 4.38 -4.78 -0.54
CA GLN A 125 4.09 -3.90 -1.67
C GLN A 125 2.62 -4.01 -2.04
N ILE A 126 1.98 -2.89 -2.22
CA ILE A 126 0.56 -2.76 -2.55
C ILE A 126 0.46 -2.08 -3.90
N ILE A 127 -0.31 -2.69 -4.80
CA ILE A 127 -0.65 -2.13 -6.12
C ILE A 127 -2.16 -2.00 -6.19
N GLY A 128 -2.65 -0.86 -6.60
CA GLY A 128 -4.08 -0.58 -6.74
C GLY A 128 -4.35 0.55 -7.72
N GLU A 129 -5.64 0.84 -7.89
CA GLU A 129 -6.12 1.98 -8.68
C GLU A 129 -6.61 3.08 -7.74
N GLY A 130 -6.21 4.30 -8.00
CA GLY A 130 -6.70 5.49 -7.30
C GLY A 130 -7.88 6.16 -8.05
N PRO A 131 -8.63 7.05 -7.38
CA PRO A 131 -8.48 7.40 -5.97
C PRO A 131 -8.98 6.30 -5.03
N VAL A 132 -8.27 6.07 -3.93
CA VAL A 132 -8.64 5.09 -2.91
C VAL A 132 -8.75 5.74 -1.54
N THR A 133 -9.74 5.31 -0.76
CA THR A 133 -9.94 5.69 0.65
C THR A 133 -9.93 4.46 1.53
N SER A 134 -9.60 4.66 2.81
CA SER A 134 -9.71 3.64 3.86
C SER A 134 -10.81 4.01 4.83
N SER A 135 -11.47 3.01 5.40
CA SER A 135 -12.52 3.18 6.40
C SER A 135 -12.34 2.17 7.52
N ASP A 136 -12.13 2.65 8.74
CA ASP A 136 -12.08 1.82 9.94
C ASP A 136 -13.47 1.26 10.25
N ILE A 137 -13.54 0.00 10.71
CA ILE A 137 -14.82 -0.62 11.10
C ILE A 137 -15.29 -0.09 12.43
N ASP A 138 -14.38 0.18 13.36
CA ASP A 138 -14.69 0.83 14.64
C ASP A 138 -13.87 2.13 14.78
N PRO A 139 -14.44 3.27 14.40
CA PRO A 139 -13.74 4.55 14.47
C PRO A 139 -13.50 5.07 15.89
N ALA A 140 -14.06 4.41 16.92
CA ALA A 140 -13.78 4.75 18.32
C ALA A 140 -12.45 4.17 18.81
N LEU A 141 -11.89 3.20 18.07
CA LEU A 141 -10.58 2.61 18.35
C LEU A 141 -9.49 3.25 17.49
N ALA A 142 -8.26 3.25 17.99
CA ALA A 142 -7.11 3.58 17.15
C ALA A 142 -6.99 2.55 16.01
N SER A 143 -6.74 3.00 14.77
CA SER A 143 -6.60 2.11 13.60
C SER A 143 -5.44 1.12 13.77
N TRP A 144 -4.38 1.51 14.47
CA TRP A 144 -3.19 0.69 14.70
C TRP A 144 -3.05 0.27 16.15
N VAL A 145 -2.44 -0.89 16.36
CA VAL A 145 -2.22 -1.46 17.69
C VAL A 145 -0.85 -2.11 17.80
N LYS A 146 -0.20 -1.88 18.93
CA LYS A 146 0.99 -2.64 19.35
C LYS A 146 0.53 -3.84 20.15
N LEU A 147 0.86 -5.04 19.69
CA LEU A 147 0.58 -6.29 20.40
C LEU A 147 1.63 -6.52 21.51
N PRO A 148 1.30 -7.26 22.56
CA PRO A 148 2.30 -7.72 23.53
C PRO A 148 3.30 -8.67 22.85
N ASN A 149 4.52 -8.69 23.36
CA ASN A 149 5.56 -9.61 22.93
C ASN A 149 5.28 -11.02 23.48
#